data_aaf00b1411e8a93fba5d0d54f8755781
#
_entry.id   aaf00b1411e8a93fba5d0d54f8755781
#
_cell.length_a   1.000
_cell.length_b   1.000
_cell.length_c   1.000
_cell.angle_alpha   90.00
_cell.angle_beta   90.00
_cell.angle_gamma   90.00
#
_symmetry.space_group_name_H-M   'P 1'
#
loop_
_entity.id
_entity.type
_entity.pdbx_description
1 polymer ?
#
loop_
_entity_poly.entity_id
_entity_poly.type
_entity_poly.pdbx_seq_one_letter_code
_entity_poly.pdbx_strand_id
1 'polypeptide(L)'
;MKNAFTVDVEDYFQVEGFAQVIDRGSWDAFRPRVGESTGTLLEMLARRAVRGTFFVLGWVARQRPEIVREIAAAGHEVASHGMSHRLIYTQTPAEFKSETRDAKALLEDLCQKPVLGYRAATYSITRRSLWALDILCEEGFKYDSSIFPMRHDRYGIPEAEPRPHVLTTPGGGQLVEFPISVLRCGRFKIPVAGGGYFRLFPYRFTRWALRRLNRQHREFVFYVHPWEVDPDQPRVRAASAASRFRHYLNLDRCARRLGHLLDDFEFDTMHAVLAVRNLLPATG
;
A
#
# COMPACT_ATOMS: atom_id res chain seq x y z
N MET A 1 5.14 7.24 -19.54
CA MET A 1 5.82 6.33 -18.57
C MET A 1 4.79 5.94 -17.54
N LYS A 2 4.46 4.66 -17.48
CA LYS A 2 3.49 4.15 -16.49
C LYS A 2 4.12 4.05 -15.10
N ASN A 3 3.35 4.48 -14.09
CA ASN A 3 3.69 4.42 -12.66
C ASN A 3 2.76 3.42 -11.97
N ALA A 4 3.11 2.94 -10.78
CA ALA A 4 2.26 2.04 -10.04
C ALA A 4 1.23 2.81 -9.19
N PHE A 5 -0.07 2.61 -9.46
CA PHE A 5 -1.14 3.07 -8.60
C PHE A 5 -1.51 1.96 -7.62
N THR A 6 -1.48 2.24 -6.34
CA THR A 6 -1.74 1.23 -5.32
C THR A 6 -2.75 1.70 -4.28
N VAL A 7 -3.52 0.74 -3.77
CA VAL A 7 -4.50 0.97 -2.71
C VAL A 7 -4.22 -0.02 -1.58
N ASP A 8 -4.02 0.47 -0.37
CA ASP A 8 -3.91 -0.36 0.82
C ASP A 8 -5.31 -0.47 1.43
N VAL A 9 -5.98 -1.63 1.17
CA VAL A 9 -7.40 -1.84 1.48
C VAL A 9 -7.57 -2.17 2.95
N GLU A 10 -7.73 -1.12 3.73
CA GLU A 10 -8.02 -1.14 5.17
C GLU A 10 -9.11 -0.13 5.52
N ASP A 11 -9.75 -0.30 6.67
CA ASP A 11 -10.78 0.63 7.15
C ASP A 11 -10.17 1.72 8.05
N TYR A 12 -10.91 2.83 8.26
CA TYR A 12 -10.47 3.99 9.05
C TYR A 12 -10.04 3.65 10.48
N PHE A 13 -10.58 2.59 11.07
CA PHE A 13 -10.26 2.17 12.43
C PHE A 13 -9.04 1.23 12.51
N GLN A 14 -8.53 0.74 11.38
CA GLN A 14 -7.41 -0.21 11.31
C GLN A 14 -6.05 0.47 11.25
N VAL A 15 -6.05 1.80 11.10
CA VAL A 15 -4.80 2.57 10.95
C VAL A 15 -3.93 2.52 12.21
N GLU A 16 -2.63 2.36 12.04
CA GLU A 16 -1.66 2.32 13.14
C GLU A 16 -1.71 3.57 14.04
N GLY A 17 -2.16 4.70 13.50
CA GLY A 17 -2.34 5.93 14.27
C GLY A 17 -3.37 5.82 15.41
N PHE A 18 -4.24 4.82 15.36
CA PHE A 18 -5.27 4.57 16.38
C PHE A 18 -5.04 3.29 17.20
N ALA A 19 -3.98 2.54 16.96
CA ALA A 19 -3.70 1.27 17.63
C ALA A 19 -3.61 1.36 19.17
N GLN A 20 -3.32 2.55 19.73
CA GLN A 20 -3.30 2.77 21.18
C GLN A 20 -4.70 2.87 21.82
N VAL A 21 -5.74 3.12 21.02
CA VAL A 21 -7.12 3.38 21.50
C VAL A 21 -8.14 2.44 20.86
N ILE A 22 -7.75 1.71 19.84
CA ILE A 22 -8.58 0.69 19.17
C ILE A 22 -7.78 -0.60 19.15
N ASP A 23 -8.25 -1.56 19.96
CA ASP A 23 -7.70 -2.91 19.95
C ASP A 23 -8.19 -3.69 18.71
N ARG A 24 -7.31 -4.55 18.15
CA ARG A 24 -7.67 -5.38 16.99
C ARG A 24 -8.82 -6.32 17.25
N GLY A 25 -8.94 -6.84 18.49
CA GLY A 25 -10.05 -7.68 18.91
C GLY A 25 -11.39 -6.95 18.95
N SER A 26 -11.41 -5.62 18.89
CA SER A 26 -12.64 -4.82 18.89
C SER A 26 -13.08 -4.36 17.50
N TRP A 27 -12.38 -4.71 16.43
CA TRP A 27 -12.68 -4.23 15.07
C TRP A 27 -14.10 -4.58 14.61
N ASP A 28 -14.63 -5.73 15.03
CA ASP A 28 -16.00 -6.15 14.69
C ASP A 28 -17.08 -5.24 15.31
N ALA A 29 -16.74 -4.43 16.30
CA ALA A 29 -17.66 -3.46 16.90
C ALA A 29 -17.74 -2.13 16.13
N PHE A 30 -16.87 -1.91 15.15
CA PHE A 30 -16.88 -0.70 14.35
C PHE A 30 -17.73 -0.87 13.09
N ARG A 31 -18.44 0.18 12.70
CA ARG A 31 -19.16 0.20 11.42
C ARG A 31 -18.15 0.25 10.27
N PRO A 32 -18.08 -0.77 9.43
CA PRO A 32 -17.14 -0.78 8.32
C PRO A 32 -17.55 0.21 7.24
N ARG A 33 -16.56 0.90 6.67
CA ARG A 33 -16.70 1.87 5.57
C ARG A 33 -15.87 1.48 4.36
N VAL A 34 -15.00 0.50 4.51
CA VAL A 34 -14.03 0.08 3.48
C VAL A 34 -14.69 -0.31 2.16
N GLY A 35 -15.88 -0.93 2.17
CA GLY A 35 -16.61 -1.31 0.95
C GLY A 35 -17.05 -0.09 0.14
N GLU A 36 -17.76 0.86 0.77
CA GLU A 36 -18.23 2.10 0.13
C GLU A 36 -17.05 2.92 -0.41
N SER A 37 -16.00 3.03 0.39
CA SER A 37 -14.81 3.82 0.04
C SER A 37 -13.96 3.16 -1.06
N THR A 38 -13.86 1.82 -1.07
CA THR A 38 -13.21 1.06 -2.15
C THR A 38 -14.03 1.20 -3.45
N GLY A 39 -15.36 1.10 -3.39
CA GLY A 39 -16.23 1.35 -4.54
C GLY A 39 -16.00 2.72 -5.16
N THR A 40 -15.87 3.77 -4.34
CA THR A 40 -15.53 5.12 -4.82
C THR A 40 -14.20 5.14 -5.58
N LEU A 41 -13.17 4.47 -5.09
CA LEU A 41 -11.87 4.37 -5.79
C LEU A 41 -11.99 3.60 -7.10
N LEU A 42 -12.71 2.46 -7.10
CA LEU A 42 -12.95 1.67 -8.32
C LEU A 42 -13.64 2.50 -9.41
N GLU A 43 -14.68 3.26 -9.04
CA GLU A 43 -15.34 4.18 -9.98
C GLU A 43 -14.40 5.27 -10.52
N MET A 44 -13.57 5.85 -9.67
CA MET A 44 -12.61 6.89 -10.08
C MET A 44 -11.60 6.35 -11.09
N LEU A 45 -11.12 5.11 -10.89
CA LEU A 45 -10.18 4.41 -11.77
C LEU A 45 -10.87 3.99 -13.08
N ALA A 46 -12.08 3.43 -13.01
CA ALA A 46 -12.86 2.99 -14.18
C ALA A 46 -13.15 4.15 -15.15
N ARG A 47 -13.54 5.32 -14.63
CA ARG A 47 -13.79 6.53 -15.46
C ARG A 47 -12.57 6.98 -16.26
N ARG A 48 -11.37 6.53 -15.92
CA ARG A 48 -10.09 6.90 -16.55
C ARG A 48 -9.37 5.73 -17.21
N ALA A 49 -10.00 4.55 -17.23
CA ALA A 49 -9.42 3.32 -17.73
C ALA A 49 -8.05 3.00 -17.07
N VAL A 50 -7.88 3.36 -15.79
CA VAL A 50 -6.67 3.11 -15.02
C VAL A 50 -6.82 1.80 -14.26
N ARG A 51 -5.81 0.93 -14.34
CA ARG A 51 -5.67 -0.24 -13.45
C ARG A 51 -4.72 0.09 -12.32
N GLY A 52 -4.90 -0.59 -11.20
CA GLY A 52 -4.02 -0.45 -10.03
C GLY A 52 -3.89 -1.76 -9.26
N THR A 53 -3.01 -1.78 -8.29
CA THR A 53 -2.80 -2.90 -7.37
C THR A 53 -3.45 -2.60 -6.04
N PHE A 54 -4.29 -3.51 -5.58
CA PHE A 54 -4.99 -3.42 -4.30
C PHE A 54 -4.34 -4.41 -3.32
N PHE A 55 -3.60 -3.88 -2.37
CA PHE A 55 -3.05 -4.64 -1.25
C PHE A 55 -4.16 -4.82 -0.21
N VAL A 56 -4.77 -6.00 -0.19
CA VAL A 56 -5.94 -6.26 0.64
C VAL A 56 -5.55 -6.88 1.95
N LEU A 57 -6.05 -6.31 3.04
CA LEU A 57 -5.91 -6.88 4.38
C LEU A 57 -6.76 -8.15 4.50
N GLY A 58 -6.17 -9.25 4.96
CA GLY A 58 -6.88 -10.53 5.08
C GLY A 58 -8.11 -10.45 5.98
N TRP A 59 -8.06 -9.65 7.05
CA TRP A 59 -9.24 -9.37 7.88
C TRP A 59 -10.38 -8.77 7.06
N VAL A 60 -10.11 -7.78 6.20
CA VAL A 60 -11.12 -7.18 5.30
C VAL A 60 -11.65 -8.24 4.33
N ALA A 61 -10.76 -9.03 3.71
CA ALA A 61 -11.16 -10.10 2.79
C ALA A 61 -12.07 -11.14 3.47
N ARG A 62 -11.85 -11.45 4.74
CA ARG A 62 -12.66 -12.38 5.52
C ARG A 62 -14.03 -11.82 5.85
N GLN A 63 -14.11 -10.55 6.26
CA GLN A 63 -15.35 -9.88 6.64
C GLN A 63 -16.19 -9.44 5.43
N ARG A 64 -15.54 -9.09 4.34
CA ARG A 64 -16.16 -8.50 3.14
C ARG A 64 -15.57 -9.10 1.86
N PRO A 65 -15.76 -10.42 1.62
CA PRO A 65 -15.18 -11.13 0.47
C PRO A 65 -15.61 -10.57 -0.89
N GLU A 66 -16.76 -9.90 -0.94
CA GLU A 66 -17.26 -9.22 -2.14
C GLU A 66 -16.30 -8.14 -2.64
N ILE A 67 -15.60 -7.42 -1.75
CA ILE A 67 -14.65 -6.37 -2.13
C ILE A 67 -13.52 -6.96 -2.98
N VAL A 68 -12.98 -8.12 -2.59
CA VAL A 68 -11.88 -8.77 -3.35
C VAL A 68 -12.35 -9.19 -4.73
N ARG A 69 -13.57 -9.75 -4.82
CA ARG A 69 -14.17 -10.17 -6.10
C ARG A 69 -14.43 -8.97 -7.02
N GLU A 70 -14.95 -7.87 -6.48
CA GLU A 70 -15.19 -6.63 -7.24
C GLU A 70 -13.89 -6.04 -7.78
N ILE A 71 -12.82 -5.98 -6.97
CA ILE A 71 -11.48 -5.53 -7.39
C ILE A 71 -10.96 -6.40 -8.54
N ALA A 72 -11.04 -7.72 -8.39
CA ALA A 72 -10.56 -8.67 -9.40
C ALA A 72 -11.41 -8.62 -10.70
N ALA A 73 -12.74 -8.51 -10.58
CA ALA A 73 -13.66 -8.42 -11.71
C ALA A 73 -13.46 -7.09 -12.49
N ALA A 74 -13.10 -6.01 -11.82
CA ALA A 74 -12.76 -4.73 -12.44
C ALA A 74 -11.37 -4.75 -13.16
N GLY A 75 -10.65 -5.88 -13.15
CA GLY A 75 -9.38 -6.04 -13.84
C GLY A 75 -8.17 -5.46 -13.11
N HIS A 76 -8.32 -5.15 -11.82
CA HIS A 76 -7.20 -4.72 -10.97
C HIS A 76 -6.41 -5.92 -10.46
N GLU A 77 -5.19 -5.66 -10.03
CA GLU A 77 -4.34 -6.63 -9.36
C GLU A 77 -4.70 -6.71 -7.87
N VAL A 78 -4.93 -7.92 -7.37
CA VAL A 78 -5.08 -8.19 -5.94
C VAL A 78 -3.71 -8.62 -5.40
N ALA A 79 -3.28 -7.99 -4.32
CA ALA A 79 -2.04 -8.28 -3.61
C ALA A 79 -2.32 -8.35 -2.09
N SER A 80 -1.38 -8.88 -1.31
CA SER A 80 -1.58 -9.10 0.13
C SER A 80 -1.07 -7.92 0.95
N HIS A 81 -1.90 -7.48 1.93
CA HIS A 81 -1.51 -6.54 2.99
C HIS A 81 -1.33 -7.23 4.37
N GLY A 82 -1.05 -8.54 4.36
CA GLY A 82 -1.03 -9.38 5.56
C GLY A 82 -2.45 -9.71 6.05
N MET A 83 -2.55 -10.35 7.23
CA MET A 83 -3.83 -10.81 7.77
C MET A 83 -4.46 -9.80 8.73
N SER A 84 -3.69 -9.29 9.70
CA SER A 84 -4.20 -8.61 10.90
C SER A 84 -3.67 -7.21 11.11
N HIS A 85 -3.02 -6.61 10.12
CA HIS A 85 -2.37 -5.29 10.19
C HIS A 85 -1.39 -5.15 11.37
N ARG A 86 -0.71 -6.25 11.74
CA ARG A 86 0.35 -6.23 12.76
C ARG A 86 1.66 -5.74 12.15
N LEU A 87 2.39 -4.92 12.91
CA LEU A 87 3.72 -4.51 12.52
C LEU A 87 4.66 -5.72 12.49
N ILE A 88 5.43 -5.90 11.42
CA ILE A 88 6.24 -7.12 11.22
C ILE A 88 7.25 -7.32 12.36
N TYR A 89 7.91 -6.25 12.81
CA TYR A 89 8.90 -6.33 13.89
C TYR A 89 8.30 -6.60 15.29
N THR A 90 6.97 -6.70 15.41
CA THR A 90 6.27 -7.14 16.66
C THR A 90 5.80 -8.58 16.58
N GLN A 91 6.07 -9.29 15.50
CA GLN A 91 5.72 -10.67 15.26
C GLN A 91 6.95 -11.56 15.37
N THR A 92 6.72 -12.83 15.73
CA THR A 92 7.72 -13.88 15.51
C THR A 92 7.70 -14.32 14.03
N PRO A 93 8.79 -14.89 13.50
CA PRO A 93 8.80 -15.46 12.16
C PRO A 93 7.68 -16.48 11.90
N ALA A 94 7.37 -17.32 12.89
CA ALA A 94 6.32 -18.34 12.78
C ALA A 94 4.91 -17.72 12.68
N GLU A 95 4.61 -16.71 13.49
CA GLU A 95 3.34 -15.96 13.41
C GLU A 95 3.20 -15.28 12.06
N PHE A 96 4.25 -14.57 11.62
CA PHE A 96 4.24 -13.89 10.34
C PHE A 96 4.04 -14.86 9.17
N LYS A 97 4.73 -16.02 9.19
CA LYS A 97 4.59 -17.06 8.16
C LYS A 97 3.15 -17.57 8.08
N SER A 98 2.55 -17.90 9.24
CA SER A 98 1.16 -18.38 9.30
C SER A 98 0.19 -17.31 8.77
N GLU A 99 0.24 -16.08 9.28
CA GLU A 99 -0.65 -14.99 8.86
C GLU A 99 -0.49 -14.67 7.36
N THR A 100 0.73 -14.68 6.85
CA THR A 100 1.04 -14.38 5.44
C THR A 100 0.49 -15.44 4.50
N ARG A 101 0.71 -16.74 4.84
CA ARG A 101 0.17 -17.87 4.09
C ARG A 101 -1.35 -17.87 4.08
N ASP A 102 -1.98 -17.71 5.26
CA ASP A 102 -3.43 -17.75 5.40
C ASP A 102 -4.11 -16.57 4.65
N ALA A 103 -3.51 -15.38 4.69
CA ALA A 103 -3.99 -14.23 3.93
C ALA A 103 -3.86 -14.47 2.42
N LYS A 104 -2.72 -14.99 1.96
CA LYS A 104 -2.49 -15.30 0.54
C LYS A 104 -3.50 -16.31 0.02
N ALA A 105 -3.66 -17.45 0.71
CA ALA A 105 -4.60 -18.49 0.33
C ALA A 105 -6.05 -17.97 0.24
N LEU A 106 -6.49 -17.18 1.22
CA LEU A 106 -7.81 -16.55 1.20
C LEU A 106 -8.01 -15.62 0.00
N LEU A 107 -7.02 -14.77 -0.29
CA LEU A 107 -7.11 -13.83 -1.40
C LEU A 107 -7.10 -14.55 -2.75
N GLU A 108 -6.28 -15.59 -2.91
CA GLU A 108 -6.22 -16.42 -4.13
C GLU A 108 -7.54 -17.16 -4.36
N ASP A 109 -8.16 -17.70 -3.31
CA ASP A 109 -9.50 -18.31 -3.39
C ASP A 109 -10.56 -17.31 -3.83
N LEU A 110 -10.53 -16.09 -3.30
CA LEU A 110 -11.53 -15.08 -3.62
C LEU A 110 -11.36 -14.45 -5.01
N CYS A 111 -10.13 -14.18 -5.45
CA CYS A 111 -9.87 -13.54 -6.75
C CYS A 111 -9.63 -14.54 -7.88
N GLN A 112 -9.50 -15.85 -7.58
CA GLN A 112 -9.23 -16.93 -8.54
C GLN A 112 -7.99 -16.67 -9.42
N LYS A 113 -6.99 -16.01 -8.85
CA LYS A 113 -5.71 -15.66 -9.50
C LYS A 113 -4.56 -15.74 -8.48
N PRO A 114 -3.33 -16.00 -8.93
CA PRO A 114 -2.16 -15.94 -8.05
C PRO A 114 -1.99 -14.55 -7.42
N VAL A 115 -1.73 -14.51 -6.13
CA VAL A 115 -1.37 -13.29 -5.38
C VAL A 115 0.16 -13.21 -5.31
N LEU A 116 0.73 -12.32 -6.12
CA LEU A 116 2.17 -12.25 -6.37
C LEU A 116 2.87 -11.18 -5.54
N GLY A 117 2.13 -10.17 -5.07
CA GLY A 117 2.67 -9.00 -4.37
C GLY A 117 2.31 -8.96 -2.89
N TYR A 118 3.23 -8.39 -2.12
CA TYR A 118 3.05 -8.15 -0.68
C TYR A 118 3.36 -6.70 -0.32
N ARG A 119 2.67 -6.17 0.68
CA ARG A 119 3.00 -4.92 1.37
C ARG A 119 2.74 -5.05 2.85
N ALA A 120 3.75 -4.78 3.66
CA ALA A 120 3.64 -4.82 5.11
C ALA A 120 2.83 -3.64 5.65
N ALA A 121 1.98 -3.91 6.64
CA ALA A 121 1.31 -2.88 7.42
C ALA A 121 2.31 -1.79 7.87
N THR A 122 1.96 -0.52 7.63
CA THR A 122 2.79 0.64 8.03
C THR A 122 4.24 0.56 7.53
N TYR A 123 4.50 -0.12 6.41
CA TYR A 123 5.86 -0.29 5.86
C TYR A 123 6.85 -0.85 6.89
N SER A 124 6.40 -1.79 7.71
CA SER A 124 7.11 -2.27 8.89
C SER A 124 8.19 -3.32 8.63
N ILE A 125 8.55 -3.58 7.36
CA ILE A 125 9.81 -4.25 7.02
C ILE A 125 10.93 -3.24 7.20
N THR A 126 11.73 -3.44 8.24
CA THR A 126 12.85 -2.60 8.65
C THR A 126 14.09 -3.46 8.83
N ARG A 127 15.22 -2.89 9.17
CA ARG A 127 16.44 -3.67 9.48
C ARG A 127 16.23 -4.75 10.55
N ARG A 128 15.25 -4.57 11.45
CA ARG A 128 14.93 -5.53 12.52
C ARG A 128 14.07 -6.70 12.05
N SER A 129 13.48 -6.59 10.88
CA SER A 129 12.50 -7.56 10.35
C SER A 129 12.80 -7.98 8.89
N LEU A 130 14.07 -7.86 8.44
CA LEU A 130 14.47 -8.32 7.10
C LEU A 130 14.27 -9.83 6.88
N TRP A 131 14.25 -10.63 7.95
CA TRP A 131 13.89 -12.03 7.93
C TRP A 131 12.51 -12.31 7.29
N ALA A 132 11.62 -11.30 7.31
CA ALA A 132 10.31 -11.42 6.68
C ALA A 132 10.39 -11.61 5.15
N LEU A 133 11.43 -11.08 4.51
CA LEU A 133 11.64 -11.24 3.08
C LEU A 133 11.93 -12.68 2.69
N ASP A 134 12.61 -13.45 3.54
CA ASP A 134 12.84 -14.89 3.32
C ASP A 134 11.51 -15.64 3.34
N ILE A 135 10.65 -15.33 4.32
CA ILE A 135 9.32 -15.93 4.44
C ILE A 135 8.44 -15.57 3.23
N LEU A 136 8.50 -14.32 2.74
CA LEU A 136 7.77 -13.95 1.53
C LEU A 136 8.23 -14.78 0.31
N CYS A 137 9.54 -15.03 0.17
CA CYS A 137 10.05 -15.93 -0.87
C CYS A 137 9.53 -17.36 -0.70
N GLU A 138 9.59 -17.91 0.52
CA GLU A 138 9.11 -19.26 0.84
C GLU A 138 7.61 -19.43 0.54
N GLU A 139 6.79 -18.40 0.85
CA GLU A 139 5.36 -18.39 0.56
C GLU A 139 5.04 -18.04 -0.92
N GLY A 140 6.07 -17.91 -1.75
CA GLY A 140 5.96 -17.79 -3.21
C GLY A 140 5.58 -16.42 -3.74
N PHE A 141 5.69 -15.35 -2.93
CA PHE A 141 5.56 -13.98 -3.43
C PHE A 141 6.69 -13.65 -4.42
N LYS A 142 6.40 -12.81 -5.39
CA LYS A 142 7.34 -12.41 -6.45
C LYS A 142 7.87 -11.01 -6.25
N TYR A 143 7.10 -10.16 -5.58
CA TYR A 143 7.55 -8.81 -5.23
C TYR A 143 7.00 -8.35 -3.87
N ASP A 144 7.75 -7.44 -3.28
CA ASP A 144 7.40 -6.69 -2.07
C ASP A 144 7.39 -5.18 -2.35
N SER A 145 6.60 -4.44 -1.62
CA SER A 145 6.58 -2.98 -1.65
C SER A 145 6.46 -2.43 -0.24
N SER A 146 7.32 -2.88 0.65
CA SER A 146 7.28 -2.53 2.07
C SER A 146 8.43 -1.64 2.51
N ILE A 147 9.51 -1.56 1.74
CA ILE A 147 10.69 -0.79 2.13
C ILE A 147 10.50 0.69 1.77
N PHE A 148 10.61 1.54 2.78
CA PHE A 148 10.57 2.99 2.60
C PHE A 148 12.00 3.54 2.72
N PRO A 149 12.61 4.06 1.64
CA PRO A 149 14.01 4.47 1.63
C PRO A 149 14.20 5.86 2.28
N MET A 150 13.71 6.02 3.51
CA MET A 150 13.87 7.25 4.30
C MET A 150 13.98 6.93 5.79
N ARG A 151 14.36 7.92 6.59
CA ARG A 151 14.38 7.80 8.05
C ARG A 151 13.02 8.19 8.62
N HIS A 152 12.42 7.28 9.38
CA HIS A 152 11.20 7.52 10.13
C HIS A 152 11.26 6.78 11.47
N ASP A 153 10.48 7.22 12.46
CA ASP A 153 10.47 6.63 13.81
C ASP A 153 9.89 5.20 13.86
N ARG A 154 8.97 4.86 12.97
CA ARG A 154 8.26 3.57 12.94
C ARG A 154 8.66 2.67 11.80
N TYR A 155 9.23 3.20 10.73
CA TYR A 155 9.56 2.46 9.51
C TYR A 155 10.76 3.06 8.78
N GLY A 156 11.17 2.41 7.72
CA GLY A 156 12.16 2.92 6.79
C GLY A 156 13.55 2.34 6.97
N ILE A 157 14.22 2.24 5.84
CA ILE A 157 15.65 1.87 5.70
C ILE A 157 16.29 2.97 4.85
N PRO A 158 16.92 3.97 5.48
CA PRO A 158 17.41 5.16 4.78
C PRO A 158 18.37 4.88 3.63
N GLU A 159 19.14 3.81 3.71
CA GLU A 159 20.13 3.41 2.71
C GLU A 159 19.58 2.54 1.59
N ALA A 160 18.32 2.10 1.69
CA ALA A 160 17.71 1.25 0.69
C ALA A 160 17.74 1.90 -0.70
N GLU A 161 17.92 1.08 -1.73
CA GLU A 161 17.82 1.50 -3.13
C GLU A 161 16.41 2.08 -3.39
N PRO A 162 16.28 3.29 -3.93
CA PRO A 162 14.98 3.92 -4.12
C PRO A 162 14.30 3.58 -5.46
N ARG A 163 14.84 2.68 -6.25
CA ARG A 163 14.29 2.21 -7.53
C ARG A 163 13.84 0.76 -7.41
N PRO A 164 12.92 0.29 -8.27
CA PRO A 164 12.61 -1.13 -8.35
C PRO A 164 13.87 -1.94 -8.67
N HIS A 165 14.12 -3.00 -7.90
CA HIS A 165 15.31 -3.84 -8.05
C HIS A 165 15.07 -5.25 -7.53
N VAL A 166 15.89 -6.20 -7.99
CA VAL A 166 15.94 -7.52 -7.37
C VAL A 166 16.76 -7.41 -6.07
N LEU A 167 16.15 -7.81 -4.98
CA LEU A 167 16.74 -7.84 -3.66
C LEU A 167 17.12 -9.28 -3.31
N THR A 168 18.35 -9.51 -2.84
CA THR A 168 18.74 -10.77 -2.23
C THR A 168 18.35 -10.75 -0.76
N THR A 169 17.52 -11.70 -0.34
CA THR A 169 17.05 -11.80 1.05
C THR A 169 18.18 -12.32 1.96
N PRO A 170 18.08 -12.16 3.29
CA PRO A 170 19.09 -12.69 4.23
C PRO A 170 19.39 -14.19 4.05
N GLY A 171 18.38 -14.99 3.72
CA GLY A 171 18.51 -16.44 3.45
C GLY A 171 18.99 -16.79 2.06
N GLY A 172 19.31 -15.81 1.20
CA GLY A 172 19.81 -16.00 -0.16
C GLY A 172 18.73 -16.14 -1.24
N GLY A 173 17.45 -16.01 -0.90
CA GLY A 173 16.36 -15.95 -1.87
C GLY A 173 16.39 -14.65 -2.68
N GLN A 174 15.62 -14.61 -3.78
CA GLN A 174 15.45 -13.41 -4.59
C GLN A 174 14.00 -12.95 -4.59
N LEU A 175 13.78 -11.65 -4.33
CA LEU A 175 12.49 -11.01 -4.35
C LEU A 175 12.64 -9.64 -5.05
N VAL A 176 11.65 -9.24 -5.82
CA VAL A 176 11.66 -7.88 -6.36
C VAL A 176 11.13 -6.91 -5.30
N GLU A 177 11.89 -5.88 -4.98
CA GLU A 177 11.43 -4.78 -4.16
C GLU A 177 11.05 -3.59 -5.04
N PHE A 178 9.83 -3.07 -4.87
CA PHE A 178 9.42 -1.79 -5.43
C PHE A 178 9.23 -0.77 -4.28
N PRO A 179 10.29 -0.06 -3.90
CA PRO A 179 10.28 0.78 -2.72
C PRO A 179 9.31 1.94 -2.82
N ILE A 180 8.80 2.39 -1.67
CA ILE A 180 7.94 3.58 -1.60
C ILE A 180 8.71 4.81 -2.06
N SER A 181 8.10 5.57 -2.95
CA SER A 181 8.80 6.63 -3.68
C SER A 181 9.11 7.84 -2.83
N VAL A 182 10.36 8.27 -2.90
CA VAL A 182 10.87 9.50 -2.29
C VAL A 182 11.55 10.39 -3.32
N LEU A 183 11.37 11.70 -3.19
CA LEU A 183 12.14 12.68 -3.94
C LEU A 183 13.42 13.04 -3.17
N ARG A 184 14.57 12.90 -3.82
CA ARG A 184 15.86 13.36 -3.27
C ARG A 184 16.11 14.82 -3.63
N CYS A 185 16.34 15.63 -2.61
CA CYS A 185 16.77 17.04 -2.72
C CYS A 185 18.06 17.21 -1.94
N GLY A 186 19.20 17.07 -2.61
CA GLY A 186 20.51 17.02 -1.95
C GLY A 186 20.58 15.83 -0.96
N ARG A 187 20.84 16.12 0.31
CA ARG A 187 20.88 15.12 1.40
C ARG A 187 19.49 14.73 1.94
N PHE A 188 18.43 15.47 1.60
CA PHE A 188 17.10 15.25 2.11
C PHE A 188 16.31 14.29 1.22
N LYS A 189 15.49 13.46 1.84
CA LYS A 189 14.50 12.60 1.19
C LYS A 189 13.11 13.06 1.60
N ILE A 190 12.29 13.44 0.62
CA ILE A 190 10.94 13.95 0.83
C ILE A 190 9.96 12.87 0.41
N PRO A 191 9.07 12.41 1.30
CA PRO A 191 8.04 11.44 0.94
C PRO A 191 6.99 12.10 0.04
N VAL A 192 6.73 11.53 -1.13
CA VAL A 192 5.82 12.08 -2.14
C VAL A 192 4.87 11.03 -2.72
N ALA A 193 4.92 9.83 -2.16
CA ALA A 193 4.27 8.64 -2.72
C ALA A 193 2.77 8.50 -2.42
N GLY A 194 2.18 9.37 -1.61
CA GLY A 194 0.75 9.25 -1.26
C GLY A 194 0.45 9.39 0.23
N GLY A 195 -0.66 8.82 0.65
CA GLY A 195 -1.12 8.79 2.03
C GLY A 195 -1.23 10.18 2.66
N GLY A 196 -0.86 10.29 3.95
CA GLY A 196 -0.92 11.54 4.70
C GLY A 196 -0.11 12.69 4.07
N TYR A 197 0.99 12.39 3.37
CA TYR A 197 1.81 13.40 2.69
C TYR A 197 1.09 14.00 1.48
N PHE A 198 0.31 13.20 0.74
CA PHE A 198 -0.51 13.70 -0.36
C PHE A 198 -1.62 14.65 0.12
N ARG A 199 -2.16 14.39 1.30
CA ARG A 199 -3.16 15.25 1.93
C ARG A 199 -2.53 16.49 2.57
N LEU A 200 -1.31 16.38 3.09
CA LEU A 200 -0.57 17.47 3.73
C LEU A 200 -0.06 18.51 2.71
N PHE A 201 0.62 18.04 1.66
CA PHE A 201 1.23 18.95 0.70
C PHE A 201 0.20 19.55 -0.27
N PRO A 202 0.41 20.78 -0.76
CA PRO A 202 -0.35 21.30 -1.90
C PRO A 202 -0.19 20.38 -3.12
N TYR A 203 -1.27 20.13 -3.86
CA TYR A 203 -1.24 19.26 -5.03
C TYR A 203 -0.18 19.68 -6.07
N ARG A 204 0.00 20.99 -6.29
CA ARG A 204 1.03 21.52 -7.20
C ARG A 204 2.45 21.06 -6.84
N PHE A 205 2.75 20.95 -5.53
CA PHE A 205 4.04 20.42 -5.07
C PHE A 205 4.15 18.91 -5.35
N THR A 206 3.14 18.13 -5.01
CA THR A 206 3.11 16.68 -5.30
C THR A 206 3.29 16.43 -6.80
N ARG A 207 2.52 17.10 -7.63
CA ARG A 207 2.64 17.02 -9.10
C ARG A 207 4.05 17.35 -9.59
N TRP A 208 4.65 18.43 -9.11
CA TRP A 208 6.02 18.80 -9.46
C TRP A 208 7.02 17.73 -9.06
N ALA A 209 6.90 17.19 -7.85
CA ALA A 209 7.80 16.19 -7.31
C ALA A 209 7.72 14.87 -8.11
N LEU A 210 6.51 14.40 -8.40
CA LEU A 210 6.29 13.17 -9.19
C LEU A 210 6.75 13.33 -10.64
N ARG A 211 6.48 14.49 -11.27
CA ARG A 211 7.03 14.80 -12.60
C ARG A 211 8.55 14.83 -12.61
N ARG A 212 9.17 15.30 -11.54
CA ARG A 212 10.63 15.27 -11.40
C ARG A 212 11.18 13.84 -11.34
N LEU A 213 10.48 12.91 -10.65
CA LEU A 213 10.84 11.49 -10.67
C LEU A 213 10.76 10.92 -12.09
N ASN A 214 9.66 11.13 -12.80
CA ASN A 214 9.50 10.64 -14.17
C ASN A 214 10.53 11.23 -15.16
N ARG A 215 10.92 12.51 -15.00
CA ARG A 215 12.01 13.12 -15.79
C ARG A 215 13.38 12.48 -15.53
N GLN A 216 13.55 11.83 -14.40
CA GLN A 216 14.74 11.05 -14.03
C GLN A 216 14.65 9.59 -14.49
N HIS A 217 13.70 9.24 -15.36
CA HIS A 217 13.40 7.87 -15.78
C HIS A 217 13.16 6.91 -14.60
N ARG A 218 12.46 7.42 -13.58
CA ARG A 218 12.06 6.67 -12.39
C ARG A 218 10.55 6.58 -12.35
N GLU A 219 10.04 5.37 -12.44
CA GLU A 219 8.67 5.06 -12.09
C GLU A 219 8.48 5.27 -10.59
N PHE A 220 7.30 5.71 -10.21
CA PHE A 220 6.96 5.86 -8.81
C PHE A 220 5.78 4.96 -8.42
N VAL A 221 5.76 4.56 -7.16
CA VAL A 221 4.59 4.00 -6.50
C VAL A 221 3.81 5.17 -5.91
N PHE A 222 2.50 5.19 -6.17
CA PHE A 222 1.58 6.06 -5.45
C PHE A 222 0.59 5.21 -4.67
N TYR A 223 0.40 5.50 -3.39
CA TYR A 223 -0.52 4.76 -2.54
C TYR A 223 -1.59 5.65 -1.91
N VAL A 224 -2.76 5.07 -1.74
CA VAL A 224 -3.90 5.68 -1.04
C VAL A 224 -4.64 4.57 -0.29
N HIS A 225 -5.32 4.97 0.79
CA HIS A 225 -6.22 4.05 1.50
C HIS A 225 -7.67 4.41 1.17
N PRO A 226 -8.62 3.45 1.18
CA PRO A 226 -10.03 3.74 0.91
C PRO A 226 -10.59 4.84 1.82
N TRP A 227 -10.29 4.82 3.10
CA TRP A 227 -10.76 5.82 4.05
C TRP A 227 -10.27 7.25 3.76
N GLU A 228 -9.24 7.45 2.95
CA GLU A 228 -8.75 8.79 2.58
C GLU A 228 -9.70 9.54 1.62
N VAL A 229 -10.58 8.83 0.93
CA VAL A 229 -11.61 9.42 0.06
C VAL A 229 -12.99 9.47 0.71
N ASP A 230 -13.09 9.15 2.01
CA ASP A 230 -14.31 9.16 2.80
C ASP A 230 -14.27 10.26 3.89
N PRO A 231 -14.66 11.50 3.60
CA PRO A 231 -14.67 12.60 4.58
C PRO A 231 -15.72 12.41 5.68
N ASP A 232 -16.74 11.57 5.43
CA ASP A 232 -17.87 11.34 6.33
C ASP A 232 -17.66 10.15 7.28
N GLN A 233 -16.46 9.56 7.29
CA GLN A 233 -16.10 8.49 8.19
C GLN A 233 -16.24 8.88 9.68
N PRO A 234 -16.57 7.93 10.57
CA PRO A 234 -16.71 8.19 12.00
C PRO A 234 -15.43 8.79 12.61
N ARG A 235 -15.61 9.70 13.58
CA ARG A 235 -14.48 10.37 14.25
C ARG A 235 -14.04 9.61 15.50
N VAL A 236 -12.80 9.12 15.52
CA VAL A 236 -12.18 8.45 16.68
C VAL A 236 -11.71 9.50 17.70
N ARG A 237 -12.62 9.91 18.61
CA ARG A 237 -12.37 11.00 19.57
C ARG A 237 -11.32 10.64 20.63
N ALA A 238 -11.19 9.35 20.98
CA ALA A 238 -10.24 8.86 21.98
C ALA A 238 -8.76 8.96 21.52
N ALA A 239 -8.51 9.10 20.21
CA ALA A 239 -7.16 9.22 19.69
C ALA A 239 -6.52 10.57 20.03
N SER A 240 -5.18 10.59 20.10
CA SER A 240 -4.40 11.81 20.35
C SER A 240 -4.70 12.91 19.32
N ALA A 241 -4.53 14.17 19.70
CA ALA A 241 -4.74 15.30 18.78
C ALA A 241 -3.85 15.20 17.53
N ALA A 242 -2.60 14.73 17.70
CA ALA A 242 -1.67 14.52 16.59
C ALA A 242 -2.14 13.41 15.65
N SER A 243 -2.61 12.27 16.16
CA SER A 243 -3.18 11.18 15.36
C SER A 243 -4.41 11.63 14.62
N ARG A 244 -5.33 12.32 15.29
CA ARG A 244 -6.54 12.88 14.67
C ARG A 244 -6.20 13.88 13.57
N PHE A 245 -5.27 14.80 13.81
CA PHE A 245 -4.82 15.75 12.79
C PHE A 245 -4.28 15.04 11.55
N ARG A 246 -3.35 14.09 11.72
CA ARG A 246 -2.78 13.34 10.60
C ARG A 246 -3.81 12.55 9.82
N HIS A 247 -4.78 11.95 10.51
CA HIS A 247 -5.80 11.11 9.89
C HIS A 247 -6.85 11.93 9.14
N TYR A 248 -7.38 12.99 9.75
CA TYR A 248 -8.52 13.74 9.19
C TYR A 248 -8.14 14.95 8.34
N LEU A 249 -6.84 15.25 8.22
CA LEU A 249 -6.36 16.41 7.44
C LEU A 249 -6.77 16.29 5.97
N ASN A 250 -7.52 17.30 5.47
CA ASN A 250 -7.89 17.47 4.06
C ASN A 250 -8.56 16.25 3.40
N LEU A 251 -9.32 15.46 4.14
CA LEU A 251 -10.09 14.33 3.57
C LEU A 251 -11.09 14.83 2.52
N ASP A 252 -11.76 15.95 2.77
CA ASP A 252 -12.69 16.62 1.86
C ASP A 252 -12.10 16.96 0.48
N ARG A 253 -10.78 17.09 0.42
CA ARG A 253 -10.05 17.45 -0.79
C ARG A 253 -9.37 16.27 -1.47
N CYS A 254 -9.27 15.13 -0.76
CA CYS A 254 -8.46 14.00 -1.21
C CYS A 254 -8.98 13.42 -2.53
N ALA A 255 -10.25 13.10 -2.64
CA ALA A 255 -10.85 12.54 -3.85
C ALA A 255 -10.65 13.44 -5.08
N ARG A 256 -10.87 14.77 -4.93
CA ARG A 256 -10.64 15.74 -6.02
C ARG A 256 -9.17 15.78 -6.44
N ARG A 257 -8.24 15.82 -5.48
CA ARG A 257 -6.79 15.82 -5.76
C ARG A 257 -6.36 14.53 -6.45
N LEU A 258 -6.93 13.41 -6.03
CA LEU A 258 -6.69 12.10 -6.63
C LEU A 258 -7.17 12.07 -8.09
N GLY A 259 -8.34 12.65 -8.38
CA GLY A 259 -8.81 12.83 -9.76
C GLY A 259 -7.79 13.58 -10.62
N HIS A 260 -7.26 14.70 -10.14
CA HIS A 260 -6.21 15.43 -10.85
C HIS A 260 -4.91 14.62 -11.01
N LEU A 261 -4.55 13.80 -10.03
CA LEU A 261 -3.37 12.94 -10.14
C LEU A 261 -3.53 11.90 -11.25
N LEU A 262 -4.69 11.27 -11.33
CA LEU A 262 -5.02 10.28 -12.35
C LEU A 262 -5.10 10.90 -13.76
N ASP A 263 -5.42 12.19 -13.86
CA ASP A 263 -5.43 12.94 -15.12
C ASP A 263 -4.01 13.41 -15.53
N ASP A 264 -3.11 13.66 -14.56
CA ASP A 264 -1.76 14.21 -14.80
C ASP A 264 -0.70 13.13 -15.09
N PHE A 265 -0.95 11.84 -14.75
CA PHE A 265 0.03 10.75 -14.85
C PHE A 265 -0.61 9.46 -15.38
N GLU A 266 0.18 8.69 -16.12
CA GLU A 266 -0.20 7.34 -16.54
C GLU A 266 0.09 6.33 -15.43
N PHE A 267 -0.87 5.44 -15.18
CA PHE A 267 -0.75 4.42 -14.16
C PHE A 267 -1.09 3.02 -14.71
N ASP A 268 -0.56 2.02 -14.04
CA ASP A 268 -0.91 0.60 -14.22
C ASP A 268 -0.74 -0.15 -12.89
N THR A 269 -0.98 -1.45 -12.90
CA THR A 269 -0.68 -2.33 -11.77
C THR A 269 0.82 -2.36 -11.49
N MET A 270 1.19 -2.64 -10.25
CA MET A 270 2.59 -2.78 -9.87
C MET A 270 3.28 -3.89 -10.65
N HIS A 271 2.62 -5.04 -10.80
CA HIS A 271 3.12 -6.14 -11.62
C HIS A 271 3.42 -5.70 -13.06
N ALA A 272 2.48 -5.01 -13.71
CA ALA A 272 2.67 -4.54 -15.09
C ALA A 272 3.85 -3.57 -15.21
N VAL A 273 4.03 -2.66 -14.26
CA VAL A 273 5.17 -1.73 -14.23
C VAL A 273 6.49 -2.49 -14.06
N LEU A 274 6.53 -3.50 -13.18
CA LEU A 274 7.73 -4.33 -12.96
C LEU A 274 8.04 -5.22 -14.18
N ALA A 275 7.02 -5.72 -14.87
CA ALA A 275 7.18 -6.52 -16.09
C ALA A 275 7.80 -5.70 -17.24
N VAL A 276 7.37 -4.45 -17.43
CA VAL A 276 7.99 -3.53 -18.42
C VAL A 276 9.47 -3.28 -18.13
N ARG A 277 9.89 -3.40 -16.88
CA ARG A 277 11.29 -3.30 -16.44
C ARG A 277 12.06 -4.59 -16.56
N ASN A 278 11.45 -5.67 -17.04
CA ASN A 278 12.01 -7.03 -17.07
C ASN A 278 12.42 -7.57 -15.67
N LEU A 279 11.78 -7.05 -14.61
CA LEU A 279 11.98 -7.53 -13.24
C LEU A 279 11.06 -8.70 -12.92
N LEU A 280 9.92 -8.78 -13.58
CA LEU A 280 8.96 -9.88 -13.50
C LEU A 280 8.52 -10.31 -14.92
N PRO A 281 8.08 -11.56 -15.12
CA PRO A 281 7.46 -11.96 -16.38
C PRO A 281 6.15 -11.19 -16.61
N ALA A 282 5.82 -10.93 -17.88
CA ALA A 282 4.51 -10.38 -18.21
C ALA A 282 3.40 -11.39 -17.81
N THR A 283 2.30 -10.89 -17.25
CA THR A 283 1.09 -11.73 -17.09
C THR A 283 0.48 -11.99 -18.46
N GLY A 284 0.26 -13.27 -18.79
CA GLY A 284 -0.47 -13.67 -19.98
C GLY A 284 -1.93 -13.23 -19.92
#